data_daad8e20b36f07d116ccbf9fa4177688
#
_entry.id   daad8e20b36f07d116ccbf9fa4177688
#
_cell.length_a   1.000
_cell.length_b   1.000
_cell.length_c   1.000
_cell.angle_alpha   90.00
_cell.angle_beta   90.00
_cell.angle_gamma   90.00
#
_symmetry.space_group_name_H-M   'P 1'
#
loop_
_entity.id
_entity.type
_entity.pdbx_description
1 polymer ?
#
loop_
_entity_poly.entity_id
_entity_poly.type
_entity_poly.pdbx_seq_one_letter_code
_entity_poly.pdbx_strand_id
1 'polypeptide(L)'
;MADQKISAMPSAATLDGTEITPIVQGGTNKQVTTAGYVSQVLNVNAVTTGQGGTNIKTYTLGDTLYASATNTLAKLAGNTTTTKRFLSQTGTGSASAAPAWVVLSPSDINTQYGAFYFDYSTTLSANITNTQTTIPVVSTTGFSAVGAIFIEAELITYTGITATSFTGCTRGAAGSPNKSHLSGAAVNGAQVAAANTSTLLQLNTTTASNGVTLNTSTQEISVAIGGTYNFAFSAQLNNSTAGQTQAAIWFAIDGADVPASTSWATLPSRENESTPASGIVTANIFLTLTPANRVTMKWLSPDGHSSLVTYPASVTPAYPAAPAVILTVNQVS
;
A
#
# COMPACT_ATOMS: atom_id res chain seq x y z
N MET A 1 14.68 -89.86 -4.05
CA MET A 1 14.88 -88.80 -3.10
C MET A 1 13.79 -88.97 -2.07
N ALA A 2 14.09 -88.99 -0.78
CA ALA A 2 13.07 -89.08 0.27
C ALA A 2 12.23 -87.80 0.28
N ASP A 3 10.89 -87.93 0.36
CA ASP A 3 10.00 -86.79 0.49
C ASP A 3 10.26 -86.03 1.81
N GLN A 4 10.89 -84.92 1.73
CA GLN A 4 11.17 -84.04 2.88
C GLN A 4 9.93 -83.18 3.15
N LYS A 5 9.43 -83.21 4.38
CA LYS A 5 8.30 -82.32 4.80
C LYS A 5 8.78 -80.87 4.70
N ILE A 6 7.93 -79.98 4.17
CA ILE A 6 8.19 -78.54 4.04
C ILE A 6 8.66 -77.94 5.38
N SER A 7 8.09 -78.38 6.50
CA SER A 7 8.45 -77.94 7.86
C SER A 7 9.85 -78.35 8.33
N ALA A 8 10.50 -79.28 7.62
CA ALA A 8 11.84 -79.74 7.93
C ALA A 8 12.92 -79.17 6.97
N MET A 9 12.59 -78.23 6.11
CA MET A 9 13.53 -77.58 5.25
C MET A 9 14.30 -76.50 6.05
N PRO A 10 15.59 -76.28 5.77
CA PRO A 10 16.35 -75.16 6.33
C PRO A 10 15.72 -73.83 5.97
N SER A 11 15.85 -72.87 6.87
CA SER A 11 15.42 -71.51 6.56
C SER A 11 16.18 -70.99 5.35
N ALA A 12 15.51 -70.29 4.45
CA ALA A 12 16.16 -69.62 3.31
C ALA A 12 17.14 -68.55 3.79
N ALA A 13 18.26 -68.40 3.09
CA ALA A 13 19.13 -67.28 3.22
C ALA A 13 18.45 -66.03 2.65
N THR A 14 19.16 -64.90 2.64
CA THR A 14 18.63 -63.67 1.99
C THR A 14 18.28 -63.97 0.53
N LEU A 15 17.05 -63.65 0.13
CA LEU A 15 16.58 -63.86 -1.25
C LEU A 15 17.25 -62.86 -2.18
N ASP A 16 17.81 -63.36 -3.32
CA ASP A 16 18.44 -62.54 -4.36
C ASP A 16 17.55 -62.33 -5.60
N GLY A 17 16.37 -62.88 -5.58
CA GLY A 17 15.42 -62.74 -6.67
C GLY A 17 15.45 -63.87 -7.72
N THR A 18 16.41 -64.79 -7.61
CA THR A 18 16.59 -65.92 -8.53
C THR A 18 15.85 -67.19 -8.06
N GLU A 19 15.34 -67.21 -6.83
CA GLU A 19 14.63 -68.32 -6.23
C GLU A 19 13.37 -68.66 -7.02
N ILE A 20 13.12 -69.94 -7.16
CA ILE A 20 11.99 -70.45 -7.95
C ILE A 20 10.84 -70.86 -7.04
N THR A 21 9.67 -70.27 -7.30
CA THR A 21 8.40 -70.65 -6.65
C THR A 21 7.48 -71.33 -7.64
N PRO A 22 6.93 -72.54 -7.35
CA PRO A 22 5.94 -73.17 -8.20
C PRO A 22 4.60 -72.44 -8.08
N ILE A 23 3.98 -72.19 -9.22
CA ILE A 23 2.62 -71.61 -9.30
C ILE A 23 1.75 -72.38 -10.24
N VAL A 24 0.41 -72.29 -10.09
CA VAL A 24 -0.55 -72.80 -11.08
C VAL A 24 -1.07 -71.63 -11.88
N GLN A 25 -0.85 -71.63 -13.18
CA GLN A 25 -1.30 -70.58 -14.08
C GLN A 25 -2.00 -71.22 -15.28
N GLY A 26 -3.28 -70.86 -15.50
CA GLY A 26 -4.11 -71.44 -16.56
C GLY A 26 -4.28 -72.97 -16.43
N GLY A 27 -4.40 -73.50 -15.21
CA GLY A 27 -4.54 -74.93 -14.91
C GLY A 27 -3.25 -75.74 -15.08
N THR A 28 -2.11 -75.13 -15.32
CA THR A 28 -0.82 -75.77 -15.53
C THR A 28 0.19 -75.35 -14.46
N ASN A 29 0.98 -76.27 -13.93
CA ASN A 29 2.07 -75.99 -13.03
C ASN A 29 3.19 -75.26 -13.79
N LYS A 30 3.59 -74.11 -13.28
CA LYS A 30 4.67 -73.27 -13.81
C LYS A 30 5.62 -72.88 -12.71
N GLN A 31 6.79 -72.38 -13.10
CA GLN A 31 7.75 -71.79 -12.20
C GLN A 31 7.85 -70.28 -12.44
N VAL A 32 7.99 -69.50 -11.37
CA VAL A 32 8.27 -68.08 -11.42
C VAL A 32 9.41 -67.80 -10.45
N THR A 33 10.34 -66.93 -10.83
CA THR A 33 11.38 -66.46 -9.92
C THR A 33 10.77 -65.48 -8.90
N THR A 34 11.34 -65.38 -7.73
CA THR A 34 10.88 -64.41 -6.70
C THR A 34 10.88 -63.00 -7.26
N ALA A 35 11.91 -62.58 -8.01
CA ALA A 35 11.94 -61.30 -8.70
C ALA A 35 10.84 -61.14 -9.74
N GLY A 36 10.56 -62.21 -10.52
CA GLY A 36 9.48 -62.21 -11.51
C GLY A 36 8.07 -62.12 -10.88
N TYR A 37 7.86 -62.78 -9.76
CA TYR A 37 6.61 -62.71 -9.01
C TYR A 37 6.38 -61.25 -8.45
N VAL A 38 7.37 -60.71 -7.78
CA VAL A 38 7.33 -59.33 -7.24
C VAL A 38 7.14 -58.32 -8.37
N SER A 39 7.87 -58.47 -9.49
CA SER A 39 7.74 -57.57 -10.65
C SER A 39 6.35 -57.59 -11.25
N GLN A 40 5.72 -58.77 -11.41
CA GLN A 40 4.35 -58.86 -11.92
C GLN A 40 3.34 -58.23 -10.97
N VAL A 41 3.48 -58.45 -9.67
CA VAL A 41 2.58 -57.85 -8.66
C VAL A 41 2.69 -56.34 -8.65
N LEU A 42 3.90 -55.81 -8.69
CA LEU A 42 4.13 -54.33 -8.68
C LEU A 42 3.75 -53.68 -10.02
N ASN A 43 3.91 -54.36 -11.17
CA ASN A 43 3.56 -53.82 -12.48
C ASN A 43 2.03 -53.77 -12.71
N VAL A 44 1.27 -54.67 -12.09
CA VAL A 44 -0.19 -54.74 -12.27
C VAL A 44 -0.92 -53.82 -11.28
N ASN A 45 -0.41 -53.70 -10.06
CA ASN A 45 -1.07 -52.93 -9.00
C ASN A 45 -0.04 -51.94 -8.36
N ALA A 46 -0.43 -50.69 -8.21
CA ALA A 46 0.32 -49.77 -7.35
C ALA A 46 0.26 -50.30 -5.90
N VAL A 47 1.39 -50.24 -5.18
CA VAL A 47 1.41 -50.49 -3.74
C VAL A 47 0.51 -49.47 -3.06
N THR A 48 -0.47 -49.92 -2.29
CA THR A 48 -1.43 -49.05 -1.62
C THR A 48 -0.77 -48.20 -0.53
N THR A 49 -1.37 -47.09 -0.17
CA THR A 49 -0.86 -46.23 0.93
C THR A 49 -0.83 -46.94 2.27
N GLY A 50 -1.77 -47.85 2.53
CA GLY A 50 -1.77 -48.71 3.73
C GLY A 50 -0.58 -49.69 3.78
N GLN A 51 0.06 -49.96 2.67
CA GLN A 51 1.24 -50.81 2.53
C GLN A 51 2.56 -49.99 2.36
N GLY A 52 2.47 -48.69 2.61
CA GLY A 52 3.63 -47.77 2.45
C GLY A 52 3.86 -47.29 1.00
N GLY A 53 2.98 -47.63 0.07
CA GLY A 53 3.02 -47.17 -1.31
C GLY A 53 2.21 -45.89 -1.56
N THR A 54 2.33 -45.32 -2.76
CA THR A 54 1.61 -44.10 -3.15
C THR A 54 0.25 -44.37 -3.78
N ASN A 55 -0.05 -45.61 -4.17
CA ASN A 55 -1.20 -46.02 -4.99
C ASN A 55 -1.28 -45.31 -6.36
N ILE A 56 -0.18 -44.69 -6.82
CA ILE A 56 -0.09 -43.94 -8.07
C ILE A 56 0.91 -44.65 -8.99
N LYS A 57 0.47 -45.01 -10.20
CA LYS A 57 1.26 -45.82 -11.15
C LYS A 57 2.15 -44.96 -12.07
N THR A 58 1.78 -43.70 -12.29
CA THR A 58 2.45 -42.84 -13.28
C THR A 58 2.74 -41.46 -12.72
N TYR A 59 3.92 -40.97 -13.03
CA TYR A 59 4.38 -39.61 -12.69
C TYR A 59 4.83 -38.89 -13.95
N THR A 60 4.59 -37.59 -14.00
CA THR A 60 5.07 -36.69 -15.02
C THR A 60 6.05 -35.72 -14.38
N LEU A 61 7.03 -35.22 -15.13
CA LEU A 61 7.96 -34.21 -14.64
C LEU A 61 7.21 -33.00 -14.06
N GLY A 62 7.52 -32.66 -12.81
CA GLY A 62 6.88 -31.55 -12.08
C GLY A 62 5.67 -31.95 -11.23
N ASP A 63 5.22 -33.21 -11.28
CA ASP A 63 4.16 -33.69 -10.38
C ASP A 63 4.59 -33.59 -8.90
N THR A 64 3.70 -33.11 -8.05
CA THR A 64 3.87 -33.02 -6.60
C THR A 64 2.87 -33.92 -5.89
N LEU A 65 3.34 -34.76 -4.97
CA LEU A 65 2.45 -35.61 -4.16
C LEU A 65 1.95 -34.86 -2.93
N TYR A 66 0.68 -35.07 -2.60
CA TYR A 66 0.09 -34.55 -1.39
C TYR A 66 -0.95 -35.50 -0.79
N ALA A 67 -1.23 -35.40 0.50
CA ALA A 67 -2.31 -36.14 1.15
C ALA A 67 -3.66 -35.48 0.80
N SER A 68 -4.50 -36.19 0.04
CA SER A 68 -5.85 -35.73 -0.34
C SER A 68 -6.92 -36.12 0.67
N ALA A 69 -6.65 -37.11 1.51
CA ALA A 69 -7.46 -37.55 2.66
C ALA A 69 -6.56 -38.33 3.63
N THR A 70 -7.11 -38.75 4.78
CA THR A 70 -6.39 -39.63 5.71
C THR A 70 -5.95 -40.91 4.98
N ASN A 71 -4.68 -41.23 5.03
CA ASN A 71 -4.06 -42.38 4.38
C ASN A 71 -4.26 -42.47 2.85
N THR A 72 -4.54 -41.34 2.19
CA THR A 72 -4.75 -41.30 0.74
C THR A 72 -3.85 -40.21 0.13
N LEU A 73 -3.01 -40.61 -0.84
CA LEU A 73 -2.17 -39.69 -1.61
C LEU A 73 -2.83 -39.38 -2.96
N ALA A 74 -2.66 -38.13 -3.39
CA ALA A 74 -2.98 -37.69 -4.73
C ALA A 74 -1.78 -36.94 -5.31
N LYS A 75 -1.78 -36.68 -6.62
CA LYS A 75 -0.77 -35.86 -7.27
C LYS A 75 -1.37 -34.58 -7.81
N LEU A 76 -0.67 -33.50 -7.61
CA LEU A 76 -0.87 -32.24 -8.30
C LEU A 76 0.03 -32.23 -9.53
N ALA A 77 -0.53 -32.10 -10.72
CA ALA A 77 0.22 -32.03 -11.96
C ALA A 77 1.12 -30.78 -11.98
N GLY A 78 2.32 -30.92 -12.54
CA GLY A 78 3.26 -29.81 -12.71
C GLY A 78 2.66 -28.66 -13.54
N ASN A 79 3.12 -27.43 -13.29
CA ASN A 79 2.75 -26.29 -14.10
C ASN A 79 3.33 -26.40 -15.52
N THR A 80 2.48 -26.49 -16.54
CA THR A 80 2.87 -26.58 -17.96
C THR A 80 2.79 -25.24 -18.70
N THR A 81 2.42 -24.15 -18.01
CA THR A 81 2.34 -22.81 -18.60
C THR A 81 3.68 -22.09 -18.54
N THR A 82 3.90 -21.11 -19.41
CA THR A 82 5.07 -20.23 -19.36
C THR A 82 5.02 -19.23 -18.21
N THR A 83 3.85 -19.05 -17.59
CA THR A 83 3.70 -18.16 -16.42
C THR A 83 4.24 -18.85 -15.17
N LYS A 84 5.11 -18.16 -14.43
CA LYS A 84 5.58 -18.63 -13.11
C LYS A 84 4.38 -18.75 -12.16
N ARG A 85 4.27 -19.90 -11.50
CA ARG A 85 3.25 -20.18 -10.50
C ARG A 85 3.87 -20.62 -9.20
N PHE A 86 3.17 -20.44 -8.12
CA PHE A 86 3.59 -20.78 -6.75
C PHE A 86 2.68 -21.84 -6.19
N LEU A 87 3.24 -22.79 -5.46
CA LEU A 87 2.45 -23.78 -4.73
C LEU A 87 1.76 -23.06 -3.56
N SER A 88 0.45 -23.09 -3.54
CA SER A 88 -0.37 -22.47 -2.49
C SER A 88 -1.35 -23.48 -1.91
N GLN A 89 -1.64 -23.32 -0.64
CA GLN A 89 -2.67 -24.08 0.06
C GLN A 89 -3.44 -23.14 0.99
N THR A 90 -4.75 -23.20 0.93
CA THR A 90 -5.66 -22.51 1.85
C THR A 90 -6.40 -23.54 2.68
N GLY A 91 -6.81 -23.16 3.89
CA GLY A 91 -7.65 -23.98 4.77
C GLY A 91 -8.89 -23.22 5.19
N THR A 92 -9.82 -23.93 5.83
CA THR A 92 -11.04 -23.34 6.41
C THR A 92 -10.84 -22.86 7.86
N GLY A 93 -9.62 -22.99 8.40
CA GLY A 93 -9.30 -22.78 9.82
C GLY A 93 -9.36 -24.08 10.65
N SER A 94 -10.15 -25.07 10.22
CA SER A 94 -10.26 -26.39 10.86
C SER A 94 -9.88 -27.56 9.94
N ALA A 95 -9.83 -27.34 8.64
CA ALA A 95 -9.42 -28.34 7.64
C ALA A 95 -8.52 -27.71 6.57
N SER A 96 -7.56 -28.50 6.07
CA SER A 96 -6.73 -28.12 4.93
C SER A 96 -7.48 -28.30 3.62
N ALA A 97 -7.18 -27.47 2.61
CA ALA A 97 -7.57 -27.72 1.22
C ALA A 97 -6.44 -28.42 0.45
N ALA A 98 -6.75 -28.95 -0.73
CA ALA A 98 -5.73 -29.46 -1.64
C ALA A 98 -4.78 -28.31 -2.10
N PRO A 99 -3.48 -28.55 -2.25
CA PRO A 99 -2.57 -27.55 -2.82
C PRO A 99 -2.89 -27.29 -4.30
N ALA A 100 -2.62 -26.08 -4.76
CA ALA A 100 -2.80 -25.64 -6.13
C ALA A 100 -1.66 -24.75 -6.62
N TRP A 101 -1.45 -24.72 -7.94
CA TRP A 101 -0.55 -23.75 -8.58
C TRP A 101 -1.30 -22.45 -8.80
N VAL A 102 -0.86 -21.36 -8.15
CA VAL A 102 -1.47 -20.03 -8.26
C VAL A 102 -0.50 -19.02 -8.84
N VAL A 103 -1.03 -18.00 -9.51
CA VAL A 103 -0.30 -16.76 -9.81
C VAL A 103 -0.44 -15.87 -8.59
N LEU A 104 0.67 -15.32 -8.08
CA LEU A 104 0.59 -14.31 -7.02
C LEU A 104 -0.13 -13.07 -7.56
N SER A 105 -1.22 -12.71 -6.90
CA SER A 105 -1.89 -11.43 -7.11
C SER A 105 -1.33 -10.36 -6.16
N PRO A 106 -1.54 -9.05 -6.42
CA PRO A 106 -1.18 -8.02 -5.46
C PRO A 106 -1.81 -8.22 -4.07
N SER A 107 -2.99 -8.83 -3.98
CA SER A 107 -3.64 -9.18 -2.72
C SER A 107 -2.92 -10.30 -1.94
N ASP A 108 -2.18 -11.16 -2.62
CA ASP A 108 -1.44 -12.26 -1.96
C ASP A 108 -0.12 -11.78 -1.34
N ILE A 109 0.47 -10.70 -1.87
CA ILE A 109 1.68 -10.07 -1.35
C ILE A 109 1.39 -8.97 -0.31
N ASN A 110 0.10 -8.67 -0.11
CA ASN A 110 -0.41 -7.77 0.92
C ASN A 110 0.39 -6.45 1.06
N THR A 111 0.82 -5.88 -0.08
CA THR A 111 1.49 -4.58 -0.11
C THR A 111 0.52 -3.48 0.28
N GLN A 112 0.83 -2.79 1.37
CA GLN A 112 0.04 -1.65 1.81
C GLN A 112 0.59 -0.36 1.22
N TYR A 113 -0.30 0.51 0.79
CA TYR A 113 0.05 1.82 0.26
C TYR A 113 -1.08 2.82 0.47
N GLY A 114 -0.71 4.11 0.43
CA GLY A 114 -1.65 5.22 0.42
C GLY A 114 -1.06 6.42 -0.31
N ALA A 115 -1.91 7.14 -1.04
CA ALA A 115 -1.56 8.38 -1.71
C ALA A 115 -2.61 9.43 -1.37
N PHE A 116 -2.14 10.49 -0.72
CA PHE A 116 -2.97 11.55 -0.15
C PHE A 116 -2.46 12.92 -0.59
N TYR A 117 -3.35 13.89 -0.70
CA TYR A 117 -2.94 15.25 -1.00
C TYR A 117 -3.91 16.28 -0.40
N PHE A 118 -3.45 17.54 -0.37
CA PHE A 118 -4.28 18.70 -0.08
C PHE A 118 -4.47 19.51 -1.36
N ASP A 119 -5.71 19.53 -1.85
CA ASP A 119 -6.07 20.25 -3.07
C ASP A 119 -7.53 20.73 -2.98
N TYR A 120 -7.71 22.03 -2.95
CA TYR A 120 -9.02 22.67 -3.09
C TYR A 120 -8.89 23.85 -4.03
N SER A 121 -9.81 23.99 -4.96
CA SER A 121 -9.89 25.13 -5.85
C SER A 121 -11.32 25.49 -6.23
N THR A 122 -11.56 26.76 -6.40
CA THR A 122 -12.80 27.36 -6.92
C THR A 122 -12.44 28.66 -7.65
N THR A 123 -13.43 29.45 -8.02
CA THR A 123 -13.20 30.79 -8.63
C THR A 123 -14.10 31.83 -7.99
N LEU A 124 -13.66 33.09 -8.01
CA LEU A 124 -14.52 34.22 -7.60
C LEU A 124 -15.72 34.30 -8.51
N SER A 125 -16.91 34.41 -7.91
CA SER A 125 -18.17 34.62 -8.65
C SER A 125 -18.48 36.10 -8.89
N ALA A 126 -17.78 37.02 -8.22
CA ALA A 126 -17.90 38.47 -8.40
C ALA A 126 -16.57 39.16 -8.09
N ASN A 127 -16.40 40.42 -8.53
CA ASN A 127 -15.30 41.28 -8.12
C ASN A 127 -15.32 41.51 -6.60
N ILE A 128 -14.15 41.53 -5.99
CA ILE A 128 -14.02 41.84 -4.56
C ILE A 128 -13.04 43.02 -4.37
N THR A 129 -13.37 43.86 -3.39
CA THR A 129 -12.49 44.93 -2.95
C THR A 129 -11.46 44.42 -1.93
N ASN A 130 -10.44 45.19 -1.67
CA ASN A 130 -9.41 44.86 -0.67
C ASN A 130 -9.91 44.88 0.80
N THR A 131 -11.12 45.42 1.06
CA THR A 131 -11.71 45.52 2.41
C THR A 131 -12.84 44.53 2.63
N GLN A 132 -13.25 43.79 1.60
CA GLN A 132 -14.36 42.86 1.69
C GLN A 132 -14.04 41.63 2.55
N THR A 133 -14.90 41.34 3.52
CA THR A 133 -14.74 40.25 4.49
C THR A 133 -15.63 39.02 4.21
N THR A 134 -16.44 39.09 3.16
CA THR A 134 -17.20 37.97 2.61
C THR A 134 -16.79 37.78 1.16
N ILE A 135 -16.18 36.67 0.85
CA ILE A 135 -15.59 36.38 -0.46
C ILE A 135 -16.55 35.47 -1.24
N PRO A 136 -17.22 35.98 -2.28
CA PRO A 136 -18.17 35.20 -3.07
C PRO A 136 -17.41 34.33 -4.07
N VAL A 137 -17.78 33.05 -4.12
CA VAL A 137 -17.16 32.01 -4.99
C VAL A 137 -18.24 31.19 -5.68
N VAL A 138 -17.85 30.43 -6.70
CA VAL A 138 -18.77 29.55 -7.42
C VAL A 138 -19.24 28.40 -6.51
N SER A 139 -18.33 27.83 -5.69
CA SER A 139 -18.67 26.77 -4.73
C SER A 139 -17.62 26.72 -3.63
N THR A 140 -18.04 26.40 -2.42
CA THR A 140 -17.15 26.09 -1.28
C THR A 140 -17.09 24.58 -0.98
N THR A 141 -17.68 23.76 -1.85
CA THR A 141 -17.68 22.31 -1.67
C THR A 141 -16.26 21.77 -1.52
N GLY A 142 -16.04 20.98 -0.49
CA GLY A 142 -14.75 20.41 -0.15
C GLY A 142 -13.93 21.25 0.85
N PHE A 143 -14.07 22.56 0.87
CA PHE A 143 -13.35 23.43 1.82
C PHE A 143 -13.81 23.20 3.27
N SER A 144 -12.85 23.27 4.19
CA SER A 144 -13.12 23.20 5.63
C SER A 144 -13.95 24.39 6.08
N ALA A 145 -14.68 24.27 7.21
CA ALA A 145 -15.48 25.35 7.75
C ALA A 145 -14.66 26.60 8.17
N VAL A 146 -13.39 26.38 8.52
CA VAL A 146 -12.41 27.40 8.88
C VAL A 146 -11.11 27.09 8.15
N GLY A 147 -10.39 28.08 7.66
CA GLY A 147 -9.15 27.83 6.94
C GLY A 147 -8.55 29.06 6.27
N ALA A 148 -7.78 28.83 5.22
CA ALA A 148 -7.19 29.86 4.39
C ALA A 148 -7.37 29.57 2.90
N ILE A 149 -7.45 30.62 2.11
CA ILE A 149 -7.44 30.59 0.65
C ILE A 149 -6.34 31.50 0.11
N PHE A 150 -5.91 31.19 -1.09
CA PHE A 150 -4.90 31.96 -1.83
C PHE A 150 -5.49 32.42 -3.16
N ILE A 151 -5.44 33.73 -3.39
CA ILE A 151 -5.91 34.37 -4.63
C ILE A 151 -4.77 35.19 -5.20
N GLU A 152 -4.23 34.77 -6.36
CA GLU A 152 -3.07 35.43 -7.02
C GLU A 152 -1.83 35.47 -6.09
N ALA A 153 -1.68 36.52 -5.28
CA ALA A 153 -0.56 36.68 -4.33
C ALA A 153 -1.06 36.94 -2.90
N GLU A 154 -2.38 37.00 -2.68
CA GLU A 154 -2.98 37.27 -1.39
C GLU A 154 -3.41 35.99 -0.66
N LEU A 155 -3.02 35.90 0.61
CA LEU A 155 -3.58 34.93 1.55
C LEU A 155 -4.73 35.57 2.33
N ILE A 156 -5.83 34.83 2.42
CA ILE A 156 -7.03 35.27 3.13
C ILE A 156 -7.44 34.13 4.07
N THR A 157 -7.47 34.37 5.37
CA THR A 157 -8.05 33.43 6.32
C THR A 157 -9.55 33.67 6.45
N TYR A 158 -10.32 32.62 6.75
CA TYR A 158 -11.77 32.71 6.95
C TYR A 158 -12.19 31.87 8.16
N THR A 159 -13.31 32.28 8.81
CA THR A 159 -13.84 31.63 10.01
C THR A 159 -15.19 30.96 9.77
N GLY A 160 -15.72 31.01 8.56
CA GLY A 160 -16.98 30.36 8.18
C GLY A 160 -17.15 30.24 6.67
N ILE A 161 -18.04 29.38 6.25
CA ILE A 161 -18.42 29.17 4.85
C ILE A 161 -19.95 29.13 4.71
N THR A 162 -20.45 29.56 3.55
CA THR A 162 -21.75 29.17 3.01
C THR A 162 -21.52 28.33 1.75
N ALA A 163 -22.56 27.88 1.06
CA ALA A 163 -22.40 27.11 -0.17
C ALA A 163 -21.59 27.85 -1.26
N THR A 164 -21.57 29.17 -1.23
CA THR A 164 -20.99 30.03 -2.28
C THR A 164 -20.17 31.21 -1.75
N SER A 165 -19.76 31.18 -0.49
CA SER A 165 -18.95 32.27 0.08
C SER A 165 -18.09 31.80 1.23
N PHE A 166 -16.89 32.36 1.36
CA PHE A 166 -16.13 32.38 2.60
C PHE A 166 -16.52 33.61 3.42
N THR A 167 -16.69 33.44 4.72
CA THR A 167 -17.18 34.51 5.63
C THR A 167 -16.20 34.71 6.79
N GLY A 168 -16.26 35.88 7.42
CA GLY A 168 -15.33 36.25 8.48
C GLY A 168 -13.88 36.29 7.99
N CYS A 169 -13.69 36.80 6.78
CA CYS A 169 -12.38 36.79 6.12
C CYS A 169 -11.50 37.91 6.67
N THR A 170 -10.22 37.50 6.98
CA THR A 170 -9.12 38.44 7.25
C THR A 170 -8.26 38.53 6.01
N ARG A 171 -8.18 39.71 5.44
CA ARG A 171 -7.43 40.04 4.21
C ARG A 171 -5.93 40.22 4.51
N GLY A 172 -5.08 39.92 3.55
CA GLY A 172 -3.62 40.09 3.70
C GLY A 172 -3.01 39.24 4.81
N ALA A 173 -3.54 38.06 5.05
CA ALA A 173 -3.03 37.13 6.07
C ALA A 173 -1.57 36.77 5.82
N ALA A 174 -0.85 36.38 6.89
CA ALA A 174 0.56 36.02 6.86
C ALA A 174 1.46 37.09 6.20
N GLY A 175 1.07 38.39 6.26
CA GLY A 175 1.82 39.51 5.68
C GLY A 175 1.74 39.61 4.15
N SER A 176 0.82 38.91 3.52
CA SER A 176 0.58 39.00 2.07
C SER A 176 -0.04 40.34 1.69
N PRO A 177 0.08 40.78 0.41
CA PRO A 177 -0.58 41.99 -0.07
C PRO A 177 -2.10 41.86 0.00
N ASN A 178 -2.75 42.94 0.43
CA ASN A 178 -4.19 43.06 0.46
C ASN A 178 -4.66 43.80 -0.80
N LYS A 179 -5.30 43.10 -1.76
CA LYS A 179 -5.65 43.62 -3.07
C LYS A 179 -7.12 43.37 -3.44
N SER A 180 -7.61 44.13 -4.42
CA SER A 180 -8.88 43.84 -5.11
C SER A 180 -8.63 42.74 -6.14
N HIS A 181 -9.61 41.83 -6.31
CA HIS A 181 -9.52 40.73 -7.29
C HIS A 181 -10.77 40.75 -8.19
N LEU A 182 -10.60 40.34 -9.43
CA LEU A 182 -11.69 40.28 -10.42
C LEU A 182 -12.46 38.96 -10.34
N SER A 183 -13.70 38.99 -10.74
CA SER A 183 -14.51 37.80 -10.97
C SER A 183 -13.79 36.82 -11.92
N GLY A 184 -13.86 35.53 -11.64
CA GLY A 184 -13.19 34.50 -12.38
C GLY A 184 -11.74 34.22 -11.91
N ALA A 185 -11.16 35.02 -11.01
CA ALA A 185 -9.86 34.72 -10.43
C ALA A 185 -9.90 33.39 -9.68
N ALA A 186 -8.84 32.58 -9.82
CA ALA A 186 -8.70 31.31 -9.12
C ALA A 186 -8.59 31.55 -7.60
N VAL A 187 -9.34 30.76 -6.85
CA VAL A 187 -9.33 30.71 -5.39
C VAL A 187 -8.88 29.33 -4.96
N ASN A 188 -7.69 29.23 -4.42
CA ASN A 188 -7.03 27.96 -4.11
C ASN A 188 -6.95 27.74 -2.60
N GLY A 189 -7.03 26.50 -2.17
CA GLY A 189 -6.84 26.15 -0.76
C GLY A 189 -5.41 26.46 -0.32
N ALA A 190 -5.29 26.97 0.90
CA ALA A 190 -4.00 27.24 1.54
C ALA A 190 -4.01 26.78 3.01
N GLN A 191 -2.82 26.59 3.56
CA GLN A 191 -2.63 26.37 4.98
C GLN A 191 -1.70 27.43 5.52
N VAL A 192 -2.03 27.99 6.68
CA VAL A 192 -1.25 28.97 7.41
C VAL A 192 -1.01 28.49 8.84
N ALA A 193 0.11 28.85 9.43
CA ALA A 193 0.43 28.58 10.82
C ALA A 193 0.65 29.90 11.55
N ALA A 194 0.23 29.97 12.81
CA ALA A 194 0.62 31.09 13.66
C ALA A 194 2.14 31.02 13.96
N ALA A 195 2.76 32.17 14.16
CA ALA A 195 4.19 32.24 14.44
C ALA A 195 4.58 31.33 15.61
N ASN A 196 5.67 30.57 15.44
CA ASN A 196 6.19 29.64 16.44
C ASN A 196 5.18 28.60 16.96
N THR A 197 4.12 28.32 16.20
CA THR A 197 3.09 27.35 16.60
C THR A 197 3.10 26.16 15.68
N SER A 198 3.36 24.97 16.26
CA SER A 198 3.23 23.70 15.55
C SER A 198 1.77 23.46 15.17
N THR A 199 1.53 23.21 13.89
CA THR A 199 0.19 23.01 13.33
C THR A 199 0.15 21.68 12.59
N LEU A 200 -0.98 20.95 12.66
CA LEU A 200 -1.18 19.76 11.84
C LEU A 200 -1.22 20.16 10.37
N LEU A 201 -0.44 19.46 9.56
CA LEU A 201 -0.49 19.58 8.12
C LEU A 201 -1.73 18.84 7.63
N GLN A 202 -2.58 19.52 6.88
CA GLN A 202 -3.86 18.97 6.43
C GLN A 202 -3.70 18.24 5.09
N LEU A 203 -4.37 17.11 5.00
CA LEU A 203 -4.62 16.33 3.79
C LEU A 203 -6.13 16.13 3.66
N ASN A 204 -6.66 16.17 2.45
CA ASN A 204 -8.11 16.15 2.25
C ASN A 204 -8.59 15.10 1.24
N THR A 205 -7.71 14.59 0.43
CA THR A 205 -8.06 13.70 -0.69
C THR A 205 -7.20 12.45 -0.66
N THR A 206 -7.83 11.31 -0.92
CA THR A 206 -7.18 10.01 -1.14
C THR A 206 -7.36 9.63 -2.60
N THR A 207 -6.27 9.43 -3.35
CA THR A 207 -6.32 8.97 -4.74
C THR A 207 -6.24 7.47 -4.87
N ALA A 208 -5.44 6.83 -4.02
CA ALA A 208 -5.28 5.39 -4.00
C ALA A 208 -4.89 4.94 -2.60
N SER A 209 -5.43 3.82 -2.15
CA SER A 209 -5.03 3.22 -0.88
C SER A 209 -5.35 1.73 -0.84
N ASN A 210 -4.49 0.99 -0.14
CA ASN A 210 -4.70 -0.39 0.23
C ASN A 210 -4.09 -0.60 1.62
N GLY A 211 -4.92 -0.76 2.64
CA GLY A 211 -4.48 -0.96 4.02
C GLY A 211 -3.83 0.24 4.70
N VAL A 212 -3.64 1.37 4.01
CA VAL A 212 -3.25 2.66 4.60
C VAL A 212 -4.41 3.61 4.51
N THR A 213 -4.84 4.20 5.62
CA THR A 213 -6.01 5.07 5.68
C THR A 213 -5.67 6.43 6.26
N LEU A 214 -6.32 7.48 5.75
CA LEU A 214 -6.28 8.84 6.25
C LEU A 214 -7.61 9.19 6.94
N ASN A 215 -7.56 9.60 8.18
CA ASN A 215 -8.67 10.26 8.85
C ASN A 215 -8.56 11.78 8.65
N THR A 216 -9.38 12.34 7.78
CA THR A 216 -9.34 13.77 7.44
C THR A 216 -9.77 14.69 8.59
N SER A 217 -10.47 14.19 9.62
CA SER A 217 -10.87 14.98 10.78
C SER A 217 -9.75 15.15 11.80
N THR A 218 -8.92 14.11 12.02
CA THR A 218 -7.81 14.13 12.96
C THR A 218 -6.45 14.25 12.28
N GLN A 219 -6.41 14.17 10.94
CA GLN A 219 -5.20 14.15 10.10
C GLN A 219 -4.26 12.98 10.42
N GLU A 220 -4.83 11.88 10.93
CA GLU A 220 -4.11 10.68 11.31
C GLU A 220 -4.07 9.67 10.16
N ILE A 221 -2.89 9.15 9.93
CA ILE A 221 -2.63 8.07 8.98
C ILE A 221 -2.42 6.79 9.79
N SER A 222 -3.13 5.73 9.45
CA SER A 222 -3.00 4.41 10.07
C SER A 222 -2.74 3.33 9.03
N VAL A 223 -2.15 2.23 9.48
CA VAL A 223 -1.82 1.06 8.66
C VAL A 223 -2.59 -0.16 9.18
N ALA A 224 -3.03 -1.04 8.29
CA ALA A 224 -3.76 -2.25 8.68
C ALA A 224 -2.81 -3.39 9.12
N ILE A 225 -1.56 -3.39 8.64
CA ILE A 225 -0.54 -4.39 8.99
C ILE A 225 0.69 -3.68 9.54
N GLY A 226 1.32 -4.26 10.56
CA GLY A 226 2.59 -3.77 11.09
C GLY A 226 3.73 -4.00 10.11
N GLY A 227 4.73 -3.11 10.12
CA GLY A 227 5.91 -3.20 9.25
C GLY A 227 6.64 -1.88 9.12
N THR A 228 7.61 -1.83 8.24
CA THR A 228 8.33 -0.61 7.89
C THR A 228 7.70 0.02 6.66
N TYR A 229 7.40 1.31 6.77
CA TYR A 229 6.74 2.10 5.74
C TYR A 229 7.62 3.26 5.30
N ASN A 230 7.67 3.49 4.01
CA ASN A 230 8.25 4.67 3.40
C ASN A 230 7.20 5.77 3.30
N PHE A 231 7.43 6.90 3.96
CA PHE A 231 6.63 8.12 3.87
C PHE A 231 7.40 9.13 3.03
N ALA A 232 6.92 9.42 1.83
CA ALA A 232 7.50 10.41 0.95
C ALA A 232 6.52 11.56 0.73
N PHE A 233 6.93 12.80 0.98
CA PHE A 233 6.09 13.96 0.76
C PHE A 233 6.75 15.02 -0.09
N SER A 234 5.93 15.85 -0.74
CA SER A 234 6.28 17.14 -1.30
C SER A 234 5.28 18.19 -0.84
N ALA A 235 5.76 19.38 -0.45
CA ALA A 235 4.95 20.49 0.01
C ALA A 235 5.31 21.77 -0.73
N GLN A 236 4.29 22.44 -1.28
CA GLN A 236 4.42 23.70 -2.02
C GLN A 236 4.39 24.86 -1.03
N LEU A 237 5.57 25.36 -0.70
CA LEU A 237 5.72 26.53 0.18
C LEU A 237 5.60 27.84 -0.61
N ASN A 238 5.00 28.83 0.02
CA ASN A 238 4.83 30.18 -0.52
C ASN A 238 5.22 31.24 0.52
N ASN A 239 5.85 32.31 0.06
CA ASN A 239 6.12 33.51 0.82
C ASN A 239 5.59 34.73 0.05
N SER A 240 4.53 35.35 0.55
CA SER A 240 3.92 36.54 -0.02
C SER A 240 4.39 37.84 0.67
N THR A 241 5.41 37.78 1.55
CA THR A 241 5.92 38.95 2.29
C THR A 241 7.15 39.58 1.65
N ALA A 242 7.45 40.82 2.04
CA ALA A 242 8.67 41.50 1.64
C ALA A 242 9.92 41.01 2.39
N GLY A 243 9.78 40.18 3.40
CA GLY A 243 10.86 39.58 4.17
C GLY A 243 11.08 38.12 3.79
N GLN A 244 12.27 37.60 4.15
CA GLN A 244 12.56 36.18 4.11
C GLN A 244 11.74 35.45 5.18
N THR A 245 11.30 34.21 4.92
CA THR A 245 10.58 33.39 5.89
C THR A 245 11.10 31.96 5.90
N GLN A 246 10.72 31.20 6.91
CA GLN A 246 11.15 29.82 7.08
C GLN A 246 9.96 28.91 7.38
N ALA A 247 10.10 27.63 7.02
CA ALA A 247 9.16 26.58 7.39
C ALA A 247 9.88 25.28 7.74
N ALA A 248 9.34 24.54 8.68
CA ALA A 248 9.75 23.20 9.03
C ALA A 248 8.55 22.24 8.90
N ILE A 249 8.79 21.04 8.39
CA ILE A 249 7.79 19.97 8.26
C ILE A 249 8.40 18.68 8.82
N TRP A 250 7.65 17.94 9.66
CA TRP A 250 8.10 16.71 10.27
C TRP A 250 6.94 15.74 10.54
N PHE A 251 7.26 14.53 10.94
CA PHE A 251 6.29 13.51 11.33
C PHE A 251 6.20 13.37 12.85
N ALA A 252 5.02 12.97 13.33
CA ALA A 252 4.79 12.52 14.69
C ALA A 252 4.02 11.19 14.69
N ILE A 253 4.33 10.32 15.65
CA ILE A 253 3.63 9.06 15.89
C ILE A 253 2.99 9.15 17.27
N ASP A 254 1.68 8.91 17.35
CA ASP A 254 0.90 8.98 18.58
C ASP A 254 1.10 10.32 19.35
N GLY A 255 1.26 11.41 18.58
CA GLY A 255 1.50 12.76 19.08
C GLY A 255 2.96 13.09 19.40
N ALA A 256 3.84 12.10 19.54
CA ALA A 256 5.28 12.30 19.78
C ALA A 256 6.04 12.57 18.48
N ASP A 257 6.84 13.63 18.46
CA ASP A 257 7.63 14.00 17.29
C ASP A 257 8.70 12.95 16.98
N VAL A 258 8.82 12.56 15.71
CA VAL A 258 9.79 11.57 15.24
C VAL A 258 11.16 12.23 15.08
N PRO A 259 12.19 11.79 15.81
CA PRO A 259 13.56 12.33 15.66
C PRO A 259 14.08 12.20 14.23
N ALA A 260 14.81 13.21 13.75
CA ALA A 260 15.41 13.24 12.41
C ALA A 260 14.41 13.20 11.23
N SER A 261 13.12 13.47 11.46
CA SER A 261 12.12 13.55 10.39
C SER A 261 11.87 14.98 9.89
N THR A 262 12.53 15.98 10.48
CA THR A 262 12.30 17.38 10.16
C THR A 262 13.01 17.77 8.86
N SER A 263 12.24 18.32 7.93
CA SER A 263 12.74 19.04 6.74
C SER A 263 12.54 20.54 6.94
N TRP A 264 13.58 21.31 6.67
CA TRP A 264 13.62 22.76 6.89
C TRP A 264 13.88 23.49 5.58
N ALA A 265 13.12 24.55 5.33
CA ALA A 265 13.32 25.41 4.18
C ALA A 265 13.34 26.90 4.56
N THR A 266 14.11 27.66 3.81
CA THR A 266 14.11 29.12 3.85
C THR A 266 13.66 29.65 2.49
N LEU A 267 12.64 30.49 2.48
CA LEU A 267 12.10 31.13 1.29
C LEU A 267 12.60 32.59 1.22
N PRO A 268 13.06 33.06 0.07
CA PRO A 268 13.40 34.50 -0.10
C PRO A 268 12.15 35.37 0.06
N SER A 269 12.34 36.67 0.16
CA SER A 269 11.27 37.62 0.04
C SER A 269 10.56 37.50 -1.31
N ARG A 270 9.27 37.87 -1.36
CA ARG A 270 8.57 38.03 -2.64
C ARG A 270 9.31 38.96 -3.59
N GLU A 271 9.23 38.69 -4.88
CA GLU A 271 9.81 39.56 -5.90
C GLU A 271 9.12 40.93 -5.92
N ASN A 272 7.81 40.93 -5.92
CA ASN A 272 6.93 42.09 -5.85
C ASN A 272 5.58 41.72 -5.25
N GLU A 273 4.63 42.65 -5.14
CA GLU A 273 3.33 42.41 -4.54
C GLU A 273 2.41 41.46 -5.35
N SER A 274 2.76 41.11 -6.57
CA SER A 274 2.01 40.20 -7.42
C SER A 274 2.74 38.88 -7.68
N THR A 275 4.01 38.78 -7.26
CA THR A 275 4.90 37.63 -7.50
C THR A 275 5.47 37.14 -6.17
N PRO A 276 4.77 36.23 -5.49
CA PRO A 276 5.28 35.62 -4.27
C PRO A 276 6.50 34.73 -4.56
N ALA A 277 7.35 34.54 -3.58
CA ALA A 277 8.39 33.52 -3.67
C ALA A 277 7.79 32.15 -3.35
N SER A 278 8.22 31.15 -4.07
CA SER A 278 7.79 29.77 -3.87
C SER A 278 8.96 28.80 -3.76
N GLY A 279 8.73 27.68 -3.12
CA GLY A 279 9.70 26.60 -2.99
C GLY A 279 9.01 25.27 -2.69
N ILE A 280 9.74 24.19 -2.90
CA ILE A 280 9.26 22.83 -2.61
C ILE A 280 10.12 22.24 -1.50
N VAL A 281 9.48 21.73 -0.46
CA VAL A 281 10.11 20.89 0.56
C VAL A 281 9.71 19.45 0.32
N THR A 282 10.69 18.55 0.29
CA THR A 282 10.48 17.12 0.13
C THR A 282 11.26 16.36 1.19
N ALA A 283 10.71 15.25 1.63
CA ALA A 283 11.44 14.26 2.41
C ALA A 283 10.95 12.84 2.11
N ASN A 284 11.81 11.90 2.45
CA ASN A 284 11.55 10.47 2.35
C ASN A 284 12.03 9.84 3.66
N ILE A 285 11.09 9.38 4.48
CA ILE A 285 11.33 8.91 5.85
C ILE A 285 10.78 7.50 6.00
N PHE A 286 11.55 6.63 6.65
CA PHE A 286 11.11 5.28 6.99
C PHE A 286 10.61 5.24 8.43
N LEU A 287 9.39 4.74 8.63
CA LEU A 287 8.77 4.58 9.94
C LEU A 287 8.39 3.12 10.15
N THR A 288 8.75 2.56 11.29
CA THR A 288 8.28 1.23 11.70
C THR A 288 7.01 1.39 12.52
N LEU A 289 5.92 0.82 12.05
CA LEU A 289 4.57 1.03 12.56
C LEU A 289 3.89 -0.29 12.93
N THR A 290 2.99 -0.19 13.88
CA THR A 290 1.97 -1.20 14.18
C THR A 290 0.58 -0.68 13.79
N PRO A 291 -0.47 -1.51 13.69
CA PRO A 291 -1.83 -1.05 13.41
C PRO A 291 -2.40 -0.08 14.46
N ALA A 292 -1.83 -0.05 15.67
CA ALA A 292 -2.23 0.86 16.75
C ALA A 292 -1.69 2.27 16.57
N ASN A 293 -0.57 2.44 15.86
CA ASN A 293 0.07 3.75 15.69
C ASN A 293 -0.76 4.69 14.79
N ARG A 294 -0.68 5.98 15.11
CA ARG A 294 -1.30 7.08 14.37
C ARG A 294 -0.21 8.06 13.98
N VAL A 295 0.03 8.16 12.67
CA VAL A 295 1.05 9.07 12.11
C VAL A 295 0.37 10.35 11.70
N THR A 296 0.94 11.49 12.10
CA THR A 296 0.54 12.82 11.65
C THR A 296 1.73 13.56 11.06
N MET A 297 1.46 14.45 10.14
CA MET A 297 2.44 15.46 9.71
C MET A 297 2.18 16.76 10.46
N LYS A 298 3.24 17.39 10.91
CA LYS A 298 3.20 18.72 11.54
C LYS A 298 4.06 19.68 10.75
N TRP A 299 3.75 20.95 10.85
CA TRP A 299 4.55 22.00 10.27
C TRP A 299 4.54 23.26 11.12
N LEU A 300 5.49 24.14 10.87
CA LEU A 300 5.73 25.36 11.63
C LEU A 300 6.28 26.43 10.69
N SER A 301 5.81 27.66 10.86
CA SER A 301 6.45 28.88 10.35
C SER A 301 6.90 29.70 11.55
N PRO A 302 8.22 29.92 11.76
CA PRO A 302 8.71 30.66 12.94
C PRO A 302 8.17 32.08 13.04
N ASP A 303 7.98 32.76 11.93
CA ASP A 303 7.45 34.11 11.83
C ASP A 303 5.97 34.18 11.44
N GLY A 304 5.35 33.03 11.13
CA GLY A 304 3.97 32.95 10.69
C GLY A 304 3.73 33.43 9.25
N HIS A 305 4.77 33.63 8.47
CA HIS A 305 4.67 34.21 7.12
C HIS A 305 4.74 33.17 6.00
N SER A 306 5.24 31.96 6.26
CA SER A 306 5.16 30.87 5.30
C SER A 306 3.74 30.34 5.20
N SER A 307 3.36 29.87 4.02
CA SER A 307 2.10 29.17 3.77
C SER A 307 2.31 27.99 2.85
N LEU A 308 1.39 27.04 2.90
CA LEU A 308 1.28 25.93 1.95
C LEU A 308 0.12 26.25 1.02
N VAL A 309 0.36 26.23 -0.30
CA VAL A 309 -0.66 26.69 -1.27
C VAL A 309 -0.83 25.70 -2.41
N THR A 310 -2.08 25.48 -2.81
CA THR A 310 -2.42 24.81 -4.07
C THR A 310 -2.21 25.79 -5.22
N TYR A 311 -1.49 25.38 -6.26
CA TYR A 311 -1.36 26.17 -7.48
C TYR A 311 -2.35 25.70 -8.53
N PRO A 312 -3.09 26.63 -9.20
CA PRO A 312 -4.09 26.28 -10.20
C PRO A 312 -3.43 25.68 -11.45
N ALA A 313 -4.21 24.91 -12.19
CA ALA A 313 -3.83 24.53 -13.55
C ALA A 313 -3.67 25.76 -14.45
N SER A 314 -2.80 25.69 -15.43
CA SER A 314 -2.61 26.73 -16.45
C SER A 314 -2.91 26.19 -17.84
N VAL A 315 -3.38 27.05 -18.74
CA VAL A 315 -3.61 26.71 -20.13
C VAL A 315 -2.50 27.21 -21.06
N THR A 316 -1.67 28.20 -20.62
CA THR A 316 -0.59 28.79 -21.42
C THR A 316 0.60 29.18 -20.50
N PRO A 317 1.69 28.40 -20.43
CA PRO A 317 1.81 27.03 -20.93
C PRO A 317 0.84 26.08 -20.19
N ALA A 318 0.43 25.00 -20.86
CA ALA A 318 -0.50 24.05 -20.27
C ALA A 318 0.20 23.15 -19.24
N TYR A 319 -0.29 23.16 -18.00
CA TYR A 319 0.11 22.24 -16.93
C TYR A 319 -1.06 22.00 -15.95
N PRO A 320 -1.12 20.82 -15.31
CA PRO A 320 -2.14 20.55 -14.30
C PRO A 320 -1.93 21.35 -13.01
N ALA A 321 -2.96 21.40 -12.17
CA ALA A 321 -2.85 21.96 -10.84
C ALA A 321 -1.81 21.20 -10.00
N ALA A 322 -1.14 21.91 -9.09
CA ALA A 322 -0.21 21.33 -8.14
C ALA A 322 -0.83 21.41 -6.73
N PRO A 323 -1.14 20.27 -6.10
CA PRO A 323 -1.60 20.23 -4.71
C PRO A 323 -0.61 20.91 -3.76
N ALA A 324 -1.11 21.56 -2.71
CA ALA A 324 -0.24 22.19 -1.70
C ALA A 324 0.66 21.16 -1.01
N VAL A 325 0.15 19.95 -0.80
CA VAL A 325 0.90 18.83 -0.23
C VAL A 325 0.51 17.55 -0.93
N ILE A 326 1.49 16.71 -1.22
CA ILE A 326 1.33 15.33 -1.66
C ILE A 326 2.06 14.45 -0.67
N LEU A 327 1.43 13.39 -0.20
CA LEU A 327 2.03 12.35 0.64
C LEU A 327 1.76 10.99 0.02
N THR A 328 2.80 10.19 -0.14
CA THR A 328 2.72 8.78 -0.49
C THR A 328 3.29 7.93 0.62
N VAL A 329 2.63 6.83 0.91
CA VAL A 329 3.02 5.85 1.94
C VAL A 329 3.07 4.48 1.29
N ASN A 330 4.18 3.78 1.43
CA ASN A 330 4.34 2.43 0.87
C ASN A 330 5.00 1.52 1.91
N GLN A 331 4.43 0.34 2.12
CA GLN A 331 5.07 -0.69 2.93
C GLN A 331 6.31 -1.22 2.20
N VAL A 332 7.42 -1.37 2.92
CA VAL A 332 8.70 -1.89 2.39
C VAL A 332 9.13 -3.19 3.05
N SER A 333 8.61 -3.50 4.24
CA SER A 333 8.81 -4.78 4.93
C SER A 333 7.74 -5.04 5.98
#